data_4876ad319d00f09bd2a5352af0e274b8
#
_entry.id   4876ad319d00f09bd2a5352af0e274b8
#
_cell.length_a   1.000
_cell.length_b   1.000
_cell.length_c   1.000
_cell.angle_alpha   90.00
_cell.angle_beta   90.00
_cell.angle_gamma   90.00
#
_symmetry.space_group_name_H-M   'P 1'
#
loop_
_entity.id
_entity.type
_entity.pdbx_description
1 polymer ?
#
loop_
_entity_poly.entity_id
_entity_poly.type
_entity_poly.pdbx_seq_one_letter_code
_entity_poly.pdbx_strand_id
1 'polypeptide(L)'
;SLVENKLAACANIVPSITSVYTWQEKICEDQECLLIIKTKKELFPALQEKVKSLHSYTVPEIIALPILEGSESYLDWIRNETVDYENREE
;
A
#
# COMPACT_ATOMS: atom_id res chain seq x y z
N SER A 1 -11.51 -0.08 1.42
CA SER A 1 -11.64 -1.27 0.57
C SER A 1 -10.50 -2.26 0.80
N LEU A 2 -9.24 -1.79 0.89
CA LEU A 2 -8.12 -2.70 1.15
C LEU A 2 -8.27 -3.37 2.51
N VAL A 3 -8.62 -2.60 3.51
CA VAL A 3 -8.80 -3.13 4.86
C VAL A 3 -10.04 -4.02 4.92
N GLU A 4 -11.11 -3.62 4.27
CA GLU A 4 -12.34 -4.41 4.23
C GLU A 4 -12.11 -5.76 3.57
N ASN A 5 -11.29 -5.80 2.53
CA ASN A 5 -10.97 -7.04 1.82
C ASN A 5 -9.84 -7.81 2.48
N LYS A 6 -9.34 -7.31 3.60
CA LYS A 6 -8.28 -7.96 4.38
C LYS A 6 -6.98 -8.12 3.60
N LEU A 7 -6.77 -7.27 2.63
CA LEU A 7 -5.49 -7.18 1.92
C LEU A 7 -4.51 -6.30 2.68
N ALA A 8 -5.01 -5.51 3.62
CA ALA A 8 -4.17 -4.68 4.47
C ALA A 8 -4.77 -4.68 5.87
N ALA A 9 -3.91 -4.66 6.88
CA ALA A 9 -4.36 -4.58 8.25
C ALA A 9 -4.67 -3.13 8.63
N CYS A 10 -3.94 -2.19 8.02
CA CYS A 10 -4.05 -0.79 8.40
C CYS A 10 -3.62 0.08 7.23
N ALA A 11 -4.26 1.22 7.08
CA ALA A 11 -3.86 2.22 6.10
C ALA A 11 -3.86 3.58 6.79
N ASN A 12 -2.71 4.24 6.75
CA ASN A 12 -2.61 5.60 7.25
C ASN A 12 -2.66 6.54 6.05
N ILE A 13 -3.42 7.60 6.16
CA ILE A 13 -3.64 8.53 5.07
C ILE A 13 -3.07 9.88 5.45
N VAL A 14 -2.10 10.36 4.66
CA VAL A 14 -1.56 11.71 4.82
C VAL A 14 -2.12 12.52 3.66
N PRO A 15 -3.08 13.40 3.91
CA PRO A 15 -3.93 13.94 2.84
C PRO A 15 -3.30 14.98 1.94
N SER A 16 -2.24 15.62 2.31
CA SER A 16 -1.71 16.71 1.49
C SER A 16 -0.21 16.77 1.62
N ILE A 17 0.46 16.02 0.76
CA ILE A 17 1.90 16.17 0.65
C ILE A 17 2.21 16.85 -0.68
N THR A 18 3.33 17.55 -0.73
CA THR A 18 3.80 18.17 -1.95
C THR A 18 4.90 17.28 -2.52
N SER A 19 4.68 16.81 -3.75
CA SER A 19 5.66 15.98 -4.43
C SER A 19 6.33 16.78 -5.52
N VAL A 20 7.65 16.78 -5.54
CA VAL A 20 8.44 17.44 -6.57
C VAL A 20 9.22 16.37 -7.30
N TYR A 21 9.05 16.29 -8.61
CA TYR A 21 9.62 15.17 -9.36
C TYR A 21 9.87 15.59 -10.81
N THR A 22 10.59 14.73 -11.52
CA THR A 22 10.87 14.95 -12.93
C THR A 22 9.95 14.07 -13.77
N TRP A 23 9.29 14.67 -14.74
CA TRP A 23 8.43 13.96 -15.67
C TRP A 23 8.63 14.54 -17.05
N GLN A 24 9.00 13.71 -18.00
CA GLN A 24 9.23 14.13 -19.38
C GLN A 24 10.20 15.31 -19.45
N GLU A 25 11.30 15.20 -18.69
CA GLU A 25 12.39 16.16 -18.64
C GLU A 25 12.00 17.52 -18.05
N LYS A 26 10.88 17.55 -17.33
CA LYS A 26 10.44 18.76 -16.65
C LYS A 26 10.30 18.50 -15.18
N ILE A 27 10.49 19.53 -14.38
CA ILE A 27 10.29 19.44 -12.94
C ILE A 27 8.83 19.79 -12.66
N CYS A 28 8.14 18.86 -12.04
CA CYS A 28 6.72 18.99 -11.73
C CYS A 28 6.53 19.03 -10.22
N GLU A 29 5.45 19.70 -9.81
CA GLU A 29 5.12 19.81 -8.39
C GLU A 29 3.62 19.59 -8.24
N ASP A 30 3.24 18.59 -7.47
CA ASP A 30 1.83 18.23 -7.29
C ASP A 30 1.50 18.03 -5.83
N GLN A 31 0.24 18.28 -5.51
CA GLN A 31 -0.32 17.93 -4.22
C GLN A 31 -0.87 16.53 -4.31
N GLU A 32 -0.49 15.67 -3.37
CA GLU A 32 -0.88 14.28 -3.41
C GLU A 32 -1.28 13.78 -2.04
N CYS A 33 -1.84 12.58 -2.03
CA CYS A 33 -2.19 11.86 -0.84
C CYS A 33 -1.21 10.72 -0.66
N LEU A 34 -0.63 10.59 0.52
CA LEU A 34 0.30 9.50 0.80
C LEU A 34 -0.41 8.44 1.63
N LEU A 35 -0.35 7.21 1.17
CA LEU A 35 -0.90 6.07 1.92
C LEU A 35 0.23 5.22 2.45
N ILE A 36 0.22 4.98 3.75
CA ILE A 36 1.16 4.06 4.39
C ILE A 36 0.35 2.85 4.81
N ILE A 37 0.62 1.71 4.18
CA ILE A 37 -0.21 0.53 4.32
C ILE A 37 0.59 -0.58 4.99
N LYS A 38 0.00 -1.22 6.00
CA LYS A 38 0.64 -2.33 6.71
C LYS A 38 -0.01 -3.62 6.29
N THR A 39 0.80 -4.54 5.77
CA THR A 39 0.29 -5.82 5.31
C THR A 39 1.42 -6.86 5.27
N LYS A 40 1.09 -8.06 4.84
CA LYS A 40 2.07 -9.13 4.67
C LYS A 40 2.72 -9.02 3.29
N LYS A 41 3.98 -9.45 3.22
CA LYS A 41 4.73 -9.44 1.97
C LYS A 41 4.01 -10.23 0.88
N GLU A 42 3.44 -11.37 1.23
CA GLU A 42 2.79 -12.25 0.26
C GLU A 42 1.58 -11.60 -0.40
N LEU A 43 0.99 -10.61 0.25
CA LEU A 43 -0.20 -9.96 -0.28
C LEU A 43 0.10 -8.76 -1.17
N PHE A 44 1.38 -8.41 -1.32
CA PHE A 44 1.73 -7.24 -2.11
C PHE A 44 1.22 -7.32 -3.56
N PRO A 45 1.37 -8.43 -4.27
CA PRO A 45 0.86 -8.48 -5.65
C PRO A 45 -0.65 -8.23 -5.73
N ALA A 46 -1.42 -8.82 -4.82
CA ALA A 46 -2.87 -8.62 -4.81
C ALA A 46 -3.24 -7.19 -4.44
N LEU A 47 -2.53 -6.64 -3.46
CA LEU A 47 -2.76 -5.26 -3.05
C LEU A 47 -2.44 -4.30 -4.18
N GLN A 48 -1.32 -4.53 -4.85
CA GLN A 48 -0.91 -3.69 -5.97
C GLN A 48 -1.95 -3.71 -7.08
N GLU A 49 -2.47 -4.89 -7.40
CA GLU A 49 -3.48 -5.02 -8.45
C GLU A 49 -4.74 -4.26 -8.07
N LYS A 50 -5.16 -4.38 -6.80
CA LYS A 50 -6.36 -3.71 -6.35
C LYS A 50 -6.20 -2.20 -6.40
N VAL A 51 -5.06 -1.69 -5.95
CA VAL A 51 -4.80 -0.25 -5.96
C VAL A 51 -4.77 0.27 -7.39
N LYS A 52 -4.14 -0.46 -8.31
CA LYS A 52 -4.10 -0.02 -9.70
C LYS A 52 -5.49 0.04 -10.32
N SER A 53 -6.37 -0.86 -9.93
CA SER A 53 -7.72 -0.88 -10.47
C SER A 53 -8.54 0.33 -10.02
N LEU A 54 -8.14 0.97 -8.91
CA LEU A 54 -8.86 2.11 -8.36
C LEU A 54 -8.25 3.45 -8.75
N HIS A 55 -7.07 3.43 -9.37
CA HIS A 55 -6.37 4.66 -9.73
C HIS A 55 -6.59 5.00 -11.18
N SER A 56 -6.64 6.32 -11.43
CA SER A 56 -6.76 6.83 -12.80
C SER A 56 -5.41 7.14 -13.44
N TYR A 57 -4.33 7.08 -12.66
CA TYR A 57 -3.00 7.37 -13.19
C TYR A 57 -2.47 6.19 -13.97
N THR A 58 -1.73 6.48 -15.05
CA THR A 58 -1.11 5.42 -15.85
C THR A 58 0.07 4.79 -15.12
N VAL A 59 0.78 5.57 -14.30
CA VAL A 59 1.94 5.06 -13.57
C VAL A 59 1.83 5.46 -12.10
N PRO A 60 1.07 4.71 -11.30
CA PRO A 60 0.98 5.00 -9.87
C PRO A 60 2.23 4.55 -9.15
N GLU A 61 2.60 5.26 -8.09
CA GLU A 61 3.71 4.85 -7.26
C GLU A 61 3.22 3.86 -6.23
N ILE A 62 3.65 2.61 -6.35
CA ILE A 62 3.32 1.56 -5.39
C ILE A 62 4.61 0.81 -5.11
N ILE A 63 5.18 1.05 -3.93
CA ILE A 63 6.43 0.41 -3.55
C ILE A 63 6.25 -0.20 -2.17
N ALA A 64 7.08 -1.18 -1.86
CA ALA A 64 6.99 -1.87 -0.58
C ALA A 64 8.33 -1.80 0.12
N LEU A 65 8.29 -1.51 1.41
CA LEU A 65 9.47 -1.48 2.26
C LEU A 65 9.34 -2.58 3.30
N PRO A 66 10.41 -3.29 3.63
CA PRO A 66 10.33 -4.32 4.65
C PRO A 66 10.26 -3.69 6.03
N ILE A 67 9.54 -4.35 6.93
CA ILE A 67 9.58 -4.01 8.34
C ILE A 67 10.71 -4.81 8.93
N LEU A 68 11.83 -4.17 9.19
CA LEU A 68 13.01 -4.87 9.69
C LEU A 68 12.80 -5.37 11.12
N GLU A 69 12.15 -4.55 11.94
CA GLU A 69 11.89 -4.88 13.33
C GLU A 69 10.57 -4.27 13.74
N GLY A 70 9.85 -4.97 14.59
CA GLY A 70 8.59 -4.49 15.13
C GLY A 70 8.24 -5.28 16.37
N SER A 71 7.34 -4.71 17.19
CA SER A 71 6.88 -5.45 18.35
C SER A 71 6.14 -6.69 17.88
N GLU A 72 6.36 -7.80 18.57
CA GLU A 72 5.80 -9.07 18.15
C GLU A 72 4.28 -9.06 18.14
N SER A 73 3.69 -8.43 19.13
CA SER A 73 2.23 -8.35 19.19
C SER A 73 1.64 -7.56 18.04
N TYR A 74 2.30 -6.50 17.63
CA TYR A 74 1.82 -5.71 16.50
C TYR A 74 1.97 -6.46 15.18
N LEU A 75 3.09 -7.14 14.99
CA LEU A 75 3.31 -7.92 13.78
C LEU A 75 2.32 -9.08 13.68
N ASP A 76 2.01 -9.70 14.83
CA ASP A 76 0.99 -10.75 14.85
C ASP A 76 -0.37 -10.18 14.49
N TRP A 77 -0.67 -8.98 14.96
CA TRP A 77 -1.93 -8.34 14.61
C TRP A 77 -2.05 -8.13 13.10
N ILE A 78 -0.96 -7.68 12.47
CA ILE A 78 -0.97 -7.54 11.01
C ILE A 78 -1.27 -8.88 10.34
N ARG A 79 -0.61 -9.95 10.80
CA ARG A 79 -0.81 -11.27 10.21
C ARG A 79 -2.24 -11.75 10.38
N ASN A 80 -2.82 -11.49 11.55
CA ASN A 80 -4.15 -11.99 11.86
C ASN A 80 -5.25 -11.21 11.15
N GLU A 81 -4.99 -9.95 10.82
CA GLU A 81 -6.02 -9.11 10.20
C GLU A 81 -5.95 -9.11 8.68
N THR A 82 -5.09 -9.94 8.10
CA THR A 82 -4.98 -10.07 6.66
C THR A 82 -5.23 -11.51 6.26
N VAL A 83 -5.73 -11.70 5.04
CA VAL A 83 -6.03 -13.05 4.56
C VAL A 83 -4.75 -13.82 4.29
N ASP A 84 -4.84 -15.14 4.34
CA ASP A 84 -3.75 -15.99 3.92
C ASP A 84 -3.69 -16.01 2.40
N TYR A 85 -2.48 -16.08 1.86
CA TYR A 85 -2.30 -16.07 0.43
C TYR A 85 -3.04 -17.24 -0.23
N GLU A 86 -2.98 -18.42 0.38
CA GLU A 86 -3.64 -19.61 -0.17
C GLU A 86 -5.15 -19.47 -0.20
N ASN A 87 -5.72 -18.82 0.82
CA ASN A 87 -7.19 -18.65 0.88
C ASN A 87 -7.70 -17.65 -0.11
N ARG A 88 -6.83 -16.78 -0.57
CA ARG A 88 -7.22 -15.69 -1.45
C ARG A 88 -7.66 -16.17 -2.83
N GLU A 89 -7.21 -17.33 -3.23
CA GLU A 89 -7.47 -17.83 -4.57
C GLU A 89 -8.80 -18.56 -4.70
N GLU A 90 -9.48 -18.71 -3.59
CA GLU A 90 -10.80 -19.34 -3.61
C GLU A 90 -11.91 -18.30 -3.69
#